data_818299cdf1f7ed582276d81c91491d54
#
_entry.id   818299cdf1f7ed582276d81c91491d54
#
_cell.length_a   1.000
_cell.length_b   1.000
_cell.length_c   1.000
_cell.angle_alpha   90.00
_cell.angle_beta   90.00
_cell.angle_gamma   90.00
#
_symmetry.space_group_name_H-M   'P 1'
#
loop_
_entity.id
_entity.type
_entity.pdbx_description
1 polymer ?
#
loop_
_entity_poly.entity_id
_entity_poly.type
_entity_poly.pdbx_seq_one_letter_code
_entity_poly.pdbx_strand_id
1 'polypeptide(L)'
;MNLIEVKDLSFYYENEKYVLDKVSFVIESGKYYSIIGHNGSGKSTLAKLLMGLLVKKEGSISAFNLAYNRQNIEEIRSHIGIVFQNPDNQFIGSTVQDDIAFGLENRRVPHEEMSDIILKFTKEVGMSDYLEKEPEMLSGGQKQRVAIAGVLALNPDVIIFDEATSMLDPVGRKDIHHTIVKLREKNPNLTLISITHDIEEAFQSDEIIVLEHGKIFAKGKPEEILEKAADLKRIGLNVPFLYEVKEELSKRGIKVNEYKDIQRMVDERCK
;
A
#
# COMPACT_ATOMS: atom_id res chain seq x y z
N MET A 1 7.89 -13.46 11.18
CA MET A 1 8.92 -13.99 10.24
C MET A 1 9.25 -12.88 9.25
N ASN A 2 10.55 -12.64 8.95
CA ASN A 2 10.94 -11.66 7.96
C ASN A 2 10.48 -12.12 6.57
N LEU A 3 9.67 -11.32 5.91
CA LEU A 3 9.10 -11.64 4.60
C LEU A 3 9.90 -10.99 3.47
N ILE A 4 10.22 -9.69 3.64
CA ILE A 4 11.09 -8.94 2.73
C ILE A 4 12.20 -8.30 3.55
N GLU A 5 13.43 -8.43 3.13
CA GLU A 5 14.59 -7.76 3.72
C GLU A 5 15.32 -6.92 2.68
N VAL A 6 15.53 -5.66 3.01
CA VAL A 6 16.27 -4.68 2.20
C VAL A 6 17.48 -4.23 2.99
N LYS A 7 18.69 -4.35 2.40
CA LYS A 7 19.96 -3.98 3.03
C LYS A 7 20.77 -3.07 2.11
N ASP A 8 21.09 -1.88 2.62
CA ASP A 8 21.92 -0.85 1.97
C ASP A 8 21.57 -0.60 0.50
N LEU A 9 20.25 -0.64 0.23
CA LEU A 9 19.71 -0.51 -1.12
C LEU A 9 19.97 0.88 -1.67
N SER A 10 20.72 0.96 -2.77
CA SER A 10 20.90 2.19 -3.51
C SER A 10 20.45 2.03 -4.95
N PHE A 11 19.84 3.10 -5.47
CA PHE A 11 19.36 3.14 -6.84
C PHE A 11 19.46 4.53 -7.43
N TYR A 12 19.85 4.62 -8.70
CA TYR A 12 19.84 5.82 -9.54
C TYR A 12 19.43 5.46 -10.95
N TYR A 13 18.80 6.41 -11.64
CA TYR A 13 18.54 6.33 -13.08
C TYR A 13 19.79 6.74 -13.87
N GLU A 14 19.68 6.96 -15.16
CA GLU A 14 20.80 7.26 -16.06
C GLU A 14 21.62 8.52 -15.68
N ASN A 15 21.04 9.43 -14.92
CA ASN A 15 21.69 10.68 -14.50
C ASN A 15 22.63 10.54 -13.27
N GLU A 16 22.91 9.34 -12.81
CA GLU A 16 23.79 8.98 -11.69
C GLU A 16 23.47 9.66 -10.33
N LYS A 17 22.34 10.40 -10.26
CA LYS A 17 21.88 10.96 -8.98
C LYS A 17 21.09 9.91 -8.22
N TYR A 18 21.50 9.61 -6.99
CA TYR A 18 20.81 8.67 -6.12
C TYR A 18 19.34 9.11 -5.89
N VAL A 19 18.44 8.20 -6.22
CA VAL A 19 17.00 8.29 -5.87
C VAL A 19 16.75 7.55 -4.56
N LEU A 20 17.49 6.46 -4.32
CA LEU A 20 17.57 5.78 -3.03
C LEU A 20 19.04 5.63 -2.66
N ASP A 21 19.40 5.90 -1.41
CA ASP A 21 20.76 5.90 -0.90
C ASP A 21 20.83 5.12 0.42
N LYS A 22 21.37 3.91 0.37
CA LYS A 22 21.59 2.98 1.49
C LYS A 22 20.35 2.75 2.36
N VAL A 23 19.20 2.50 1.71
CA VAL A 23 17.95 2.20 2.40
C VAL A 23 17.97 0.79 2.95
N SER A 24 17.68 0.62 4.26
CA SER A 24 17.67 -0.69 4.92
C SER A 24 16.43 -0.82 5.80
N PHE A 25 15.61 -1.86 5.59
CA PHE A 25 14.45 -2.18 6.43
C PHE A 25 14.03 -3.63 6.24
N VAL A 26 13.13 -4.07 7.12
CA VAL A 26 12.51 -5.40 7.09
C VAL A 26 11.00 -5.23 7.11
N ILE A 27 10.31 -6.05 6.31
CA ILE A 27 8.87 -6.24 6.31
C ILE A 27 8.60 -7.63 6.88
N GLU A 28 7.80 -7.69 7.93
CA GLU A 28 7.36 -8.94 8.57
C GLU A 28 6.01 -9.38 8.01
N SER A 29 5.79 -10.68 7.97
CA SER A 29 4.54 -11.28 7.50
C SER A 29 3.34 -10.87 8.37
N GLY A 30 2.19 -10.65 7.73
CA GLY A 30 0.92 -10.36 8.39
C GLY A 30 0.80 -8.94 8.96
N LYS A 31 1.76 -8.07 8.70
CA LYS A 31 1.71 -6.66 9.11
C LYS A 31 1.28 -5.74 7.96
N TYR A 32 0.75 -4.60 8.34
CA TYR A 32 0.47 -3.48 7.45
C TYR A 32 1.52 -2.40 7.63
N TYR A 33 2.24 -2.09 6.56
CA TYR A 33 3.27 -1.06 6.50
C TYR A 33 2.79 0.12 5.66
N SER A 34 3.13 1.33 6.09
CA SER A 34 3.01 2.52 5.24
C SER A 34 4.37 3.12 4.96
N ILE A 35 4.62 3.43 3.68
CA ILE A 35 5.82 4.13 3.23
C ILE A 35 5.39 5.54 2.83
N ILE A 36 5.81 6.54 3.60
CA ILE A 36 5.45 7.94 3.39
C ILE A 36 6.68 8.78 3.07
N GLY A 37 6.44 9.95 2.51
CA GLY A 37 7.47 10.93 2.16
C GLY A 37 6.93 11.93 1.14
N HIS A 38 7.60 13.06 0.97
CA HIS A 38 7.22 14.06 -0.04
C HIS A 38 7.39 13.52 -1.48
N ASN A 39 6.85 14.24 -2.45
CA ASN A 39 7.04 13.89 -3.86
C ASN A 39 8.53 13.94 -4.23
N GLY A 40 9.00 12.92 -4.93
CA GLY A 40 10.42 12.77 -5.28
C GLY A 40 11.29 12.15 -4.19
N SER A 41 10.76 11.72 -3.03
CA SER A 41 11.54 11.06 -1.98
C SER A 41 11.99 9.63 -2.32
N GLY A 42 11.54 9.05 -3.44
CA GLY A 42 11.93 7.71 -3.90
C GLY A 42 10.90 6.61 -3.67
N LYS A 43 9.68 6.90 -3.16
CA LYS A 43 8.65 5.92 -2.81
C LYS A 43 8.27 4.99 -3.98
N SER A 44 7.85 5.53 -5.11
CA SER A 44 7.45 4.72 -6.29
C SER A 44 8.64 3.98 -6.91
N THR A 45 9.86 4.51 -6.78
CA THR A 45 11.07 3.79 -7.17
C THR A 45 11.30 2.58 -6.27
N LEU A 46 11.10 2.76 -4.96
CA LEU A 46 11.19 1.66 -4.00
C LEU A 46 10.12 0.59 -4.29
N ALA A 47 8.87 0.98 -4.57
CA ALA A 47 7.82 0.03 -4.99
C ALA A 47 8.25 -0.80 -6.19
N LYS A 48 8.75 -0.15 -7.24
CA LYS A 48 9.21 -0.82 -8.45
C LYS A 48 10.40 -1.78 -8.19
N LEU A 49 11.28 -1.44 -7.26
CA LEU A 49 12.38 -2.32 -6.85
C LEU A 49 11.87 -3.53 -6.05
N LEU A 50 10.91 -3.33 -5.14
CA LEU A 50 10.28 -4.41 -4.39
C LEU A 50 9.48 -5.36 -5.30
N MET A 51 8.89 -4.85 -6.37
CA MET A 51 8.26 -5.65 -7.43
C MET A 51 9.26 -6.31 -8.38
N GLY A 52 10.55 -5.97 -8.27
CA GLY A 52 11.56 -6.41 -9.23
C GLY A 52 11.39 -5.84 -10.64
N LEU A 53 10.61 -4.76 -10.82
CA LEU A 53 10.46 -4.05 -12.09
C LEU A 53 11.71 -3.22 -12.42
N LEU A 54 12.49 -2.88 -11.42
CA LEU A 54 13.79 -2.24 -11.55
C LEU A 54 14.87 -3.14 -10.94
N VAL A 55 16.07 -3.06 -11.52
CA VAL A 55 17.24 -3.77 -11.00
C VAL A 55 18.03 -2.82 -10.12
N LYS A 56 18.25 -3.22 -8.86
CA LYS A 56 19.06 -2.43 -7.91
C LYS A 56 20.46 -2.17 -8.44
N LYS A 57 21.06 -1.07 -8.02
CA LYS A 57 22.45 -0.73 -8.32
C LYS A 57 23.41 -1.30 -7.25
N GLU A 58 23.09 -1.06 -5.97
CA GLU A 58 23.89 -1.50 -4.83
C GLU A 58 22.99 -2.10 -3.73
N GLY A 59 23.60 -2.77 -2.76
CA GLY A 59 22.89 -3.41 -1.66
C GLY A 59 22.21 -4.72 -2.04
N SER A 60 21.26 -5.16 -1.26
CA SER A 60 20.52 -6.40 -1.50
C SER A 60 19.03 -6.28 -1.17
N ILE A 61 18.23 -7.04 -1.90
CA ILE A 61 16.82 -7.28 -1.61
C ILE A 61 16.63 -8.80 -1.61
N SER A 62 15.95 -9.31 -0.60
CA SER A 62 15.46 -10.68 -0.55
C SER A 62 14.00 -10.71 -0.10
N ALA A 63 13.21 -11.61 -0.64
CA ALA A 63 11.85 -11.87 -0.22
C ALA A 63 11.59 -13.38 -0.22
N PHE A 64 10.78 -13.86 0.72
CA PHE A 64 10.43 -15.28 0.84
C PHE A 64 11.67 -16.19 0.96
N ASN A 65 12.75 -15.73 1.59
CA ASN A 65 14.10 -16.34 1.65
C ASN A 65 14.80 -16.48 0.29
N LEU A 66 14.32 -15.81 -0.75
CA LEU A 66 14.91 -15.79 -2.09
C LEU A 66 15.57 -14.45 -2.36
N ALA A 67 16.80 -14.46 -2.90
CA ALA A 67 17.49 -13.25 -3.33
C ALA A 67 16.91 -12.75 -4.67
N TYR A 68 16.80 -11.42 -4.84
CA TYR A 68 16.38 -10.80 -6.10
C TYR A 68 17.46 -10.95 -7.17
N ASN A 69 17.26 -11.92 -8.03
CA ASN A 69 18.10 -12.21 -9.20
C ASN A 69 17.25 -12.77 -10.35
N ARG A 70 17.85 -12.99 -11.51
CA ARG A 70 17.13 -13.47 -12.70
C ARG A 70 16.47 -14.84 -12.53
N GLN A 71 16.98 -15.68 -11.65
CA GLN A 71 16.46 -17.04 -11.43
C GLN A 71 15.22 -17.05 -10.55
N ASN A 72 15.19 -16.18 -9.53
CA ASN A 72 14.14 -16.18 -8.49
C ASN A 72 13.04 -15.14 -8.72
N ILE A 73 13.25 -14.17 -9.63
CA ILE A 73 12.36 -13.00 -9.73
C ILE A 73 10.94 -13.35 -10.12
N GLU A 74 10.73 -14.36 -10.95
CA GLU A 74 9.40 -14.81 -11.35
C GLU A 74 8.66 -15.45 -10.17
N GLU A 75 9.35 -16.27 -9.38
CA GLU A 75 8.81 -16.84 -8.15
C GLU A 75 8.48 -15.74 -7.13
N ILE A 76 9.38 -14.80 -6.88
CA ILE A 76 9.12 -13.67 -5.98
C ILE A 76 7.90 -12.86 -6.44
N ARG A 77 7.79 -12.54 -7.72
CA ARG A 77 6.62 -11.82 -8.28
C ARG A 77 5.34 -12.62 -8.16
N SER A 78 5.42 -13.94 -8.11
CA SER A 78 4.23 -14.75 -7.92
C SER A 78 3.58 -14.56 -6.55
N HIS A 79 4.31 -14.12 -5.55
CA HIS A 79 3.86 -13.88 -4.19
C HIS A 79 3.49 -12.42 -3.90
N ILE A 80 3.80 -11.49 -4.83
CA ILE A 80 3.57 -10.05 -4.62
C ILE A 80 2.56 -9.54 -5.66
N GLY A 81 1.48 -8.93 -5.18
CA GLY A 81 0.54 -8.18 -5.99
C GLY A 81 0.79 -6.67 -5.88
N ILE A 82 0.42 -5.91 -6.91
CA ILE A 82 0.46 -4.46 -6.88
C ILE A 82 -0.84 -3.87 -7.39
N VAL A 83 -1.29 -2.81 -6.71
CA VAL A 83 -2.40 -1.96 -7.13
C VAL A 83 -1.83 -0.58 -7.40
N PHE A 84 -1.89 -0.14 -8.66
CA PHE A 84 -1.29 1.13 -9.09
C PHE A 84 -2.19 2.33 -8.79
N GLN A 85 -1.58 3.52 -8.79
CA GLN A 85 -2.23 4.81 -8.61
C GLN A 85 -3.34 5.05 -9.63
N ASN A 86 -3.07 4.79 -10.91
CA ASN A 86 -4.06 4.90 -11.98
C ASN A 86 -4.52 3.51 -12.41
N PRO A 87 -5.75 3.10 -12.05
CA PRO A 87 -6.28 1.80 -12.44
C PRO A 87 -6.45 1.63 -13.95
N ASP A 88 -6.64 2.71 -14.73
CA ASP A 88 -6.80 2.64 -16.18
C ASP A 88 -5.58 2.02 -16.87
N ASN A 89 -4.39 2.20 -16.31
CA ASN A 89 -3.16 1.61 -16.83
C ASN A 89 -3.00 0.11 -16.51
N GLN A 90 -3.91 -0.45 -15.74
CA GLN A 90 -3.84 -1.82 -15.25
C GLN A 90 -4.78 -2.76 -16.00
N PHE A 91 -5.88 -2.23 -16.58
CA PHE A 91 -6.87 -3.02 -17.29
C PHE A 91 -6.40 -3.43 -18.69
N ILE A 92 -6.59 -4.71 -19.01
CA ILE A 92 -6.27 -5.34 -20.31
C ILE A 92 -7.51 -6.01 -20.89
N GLY A 93 -8.40 -6.54 -20.03
CA GLY A 93 -9.62 -7.23 -20.40
C GLY A 93 -10.70 -6.32 -20.98
N SER A 94 -11.53 -6.86 -21.87
CA SER A 94 -12.68 -6.13 -22.43
C SER A 94 -13.79 -5.92 -21.40
N THR A 95 -13.94 -6.84 -20.47
CA THR A 95 -14.86 -6.76 -19.35
C THR A 95 -14.11 -6.89 -18.02
N VAL A 96 -14.76 -6.59 -16.90
CA VAL A 96 -14.22 -6.83 -15.55
C VAL A 96 -13.86 -8.31 -15.36
N GLN A 97 -14.71 -9.21 -15.83
CA GLN A 97 -14.48 -10.65 -15.76
C GLN A 97 -13.25 -11.06 -16.56
N ASP A 98 -13.13 -10.59 -17.81
CA ASP A 98 -12.00 -10.89 -18.70
C ASP A 98 -10.67 -10.39 -18.12
N ASP A 99 -10.70 -9.21 -17.49
CA ASP A 99 -9.49 -8.61 -16.90
C ASP A 99 -8.95 -9.46 -15.75
N ILE A 100 -9.83 -9.92 -14.85
CA ILE A 100 -9.43 -10.80 -13.74
C ILE A 100 -9.04 -12.19 -14.27
N ALA A 101 -9.78 -12.73 -15.25
CA ALA A 101 -9.48 -14.00 -15.91
C ALA A 101 -8.08 -14.00 -16.51
N PHE A 102 -7.68 -12.93 -17.19
CA PHE A 102 -6.35 -12.78 -17.78
C PHE A 102 -5.22 -13.00 -16.75
N GLY A 103 -5.38 -12.47 -15.53
CA GLY A 103 -4.44 -12.70 -14.44
C GLY A 103 -4.38 -14.18 -14.01
N LEU A 104 -5.52 -14.83 -13.93
CA LEU A 104 -5.63 -16.25 -13.56
C LEU A 104 -5.06 -17.17 -14.65
N GLU A 105 -5.30 -16.86 -15.94
CA GLU A 105 -4.72 -17.57 -17.07
C GLU A 105 -3.18 -17.53 -17.05
N ASN A 106 -2.61 -16.37 -16.78
CA ASN A 106 -1.16 -16.22 -16.62
C ASN A 106 -0.59 -17.04 -15.46
N ARG A 107 -1.42 -17.34 -14.45
CA ARG A 107 -1.11 -18.25 -13.33
C ARG A 107 -1.43 -19.72 -13.64
N ARG A 108 -1.93 -20.01 -14.84
CA ARG A 108 -2.34 -21.36 -15.30
C ARG A 108 -3.40 -21.99 -14.37
N VAL A 109 -4.29 -21.18 -13.83
CA VAL A 109 -5.46 -21.65 -13.07
C VAL A 109 -6.37 -22.41 -14.05
N PRO A 110 -6.93 -23.58 -13.69
CA PRO A 110 -7.88 -24.31 -14.53
C PRO A 110 -9.11 -23.44 -14.87
N HIS A 111 -9.54 -23.48 -16.11
CA HIS A 111 -10.64 -22.63 -16.60
C HIS A 111 -11.94 -22.83 -15.81
N GLU A 112 -12.22 -24.07 -15.42
CA GLU A 112 -13.38 -24.45 -14.60
C GLU A 112 -13.39 -23.81 -13.21
N GLU A 113 -12.23 -23.41 -12.66
CA GLU A 113 -12.10 -22.78 -11.34
C GLU A 113 -12.18 -21.25 -11.39
N MET A 114 -11.93 -20.66 -12.57
CA MET A 114 -11.78 -19.19 -12.70
C MET A 114 -13.06 -18.45 -12.33
N SER A 115 -14.22 -18.92 -12.78
CA SER A 115 -15.51 -18.27 -12.53
C SER A 115 -15.82 -18.13 -11.03
N ASP A 116 -15.55 -19.18 -10.26
CA ASP A 116 -15.78 -19.17 -8.81
C ASP A 116 -14.79 -18.23 -8.09
N ILE A 117 -13.52 -18.20 -8.53
CA ILE A 117 -12.50 -17.30 -8.00
C ILE A 117 -12.88 -15.84 -8.29
N ILE A 118 -13.25 -15.53 -9.52
CA ILE A 118 -13.65 -14.18 -9.95
C ILE A 118 -14.85 -13.71 -9.13
N LEU A 119 -15.90 -14.52 -9.05
CA LEU A 119 -17.10 -14.20 -8.30
C LEU A 119 -16.80 -13.98 -6.81
N LYS A 120 -15.95 -14.82 -6.21
CA LYS A 120 -15.55 -14.70 -4.80
C LYS A 120 -14.92 -13.34 -4.53
N PHE A 121 -13.88 -12.97 -5.27
CA PHE A 121 -13.12 -11.76 -4.98
C PHE A 121 -13.82 -10.47 -5.42
N THR A 122 -14.60 -10.50 -6.52
CA THR A 122 -15.44 -9.36 -6.90
C THR A 122 -16.55 -9.12 -5.88
N LYS A 123 -17.11 -10.15 -5.27
CA LYS A 123 -18.07 -10.03 -4.18
C LYS A 123 -17.44 -9.43 -2.91
N GLU A 124 -16.19 -9.77 -2.60
CA GLU A 124 -15.47 -9.22 -1.44
C GLU A 124 -15.28 -7.70 -1.53
N VAL A 125 -15.11 -7.17 -2.74
CA VAL A 125 -14.95 -5.73 -2.99
C VAL A 125 -16.24 -5.04 -3.46
N GLY A 126 -17.38 -5.76 -3.48
CA GLY A 126 -18.70 -5.23 -3.87
C GLY A 126 -18.82 -4.92 -5.36
N MET A 127 -18.18 -5.72 -6.21
CA MET A 127 -18.16 -5.53 -7.68
C MET A 127 -18.76 -6.70 -8.46
N SER A 128 -19.43 -7.67 -7.82
CA SER A 128 -20.02 -8.84 -8.47
C SER A 128 -21.06 -8.51 -9.55
N ASP A 129 -21.78 -7.39 -9.41
CA ASP A 129 -22.83 -6.99 -10.36
C ASP A 129 -22.26 -6.27 -11.60
N TYR A 130 -20.94 -6.14 -11.69
CA TYR A 130 -20.24 -5.40 -12.73
C TYR A 130 -19.36 -6.28 -13.63
N LEU A 131 -19.45 -7.61 -13.51
CA LEU A 131 -18.57 -8.56 -14.22
C LEU A 131 -18.56 -8.38 -15.73
N GLU A 132 -19.75 -8.18 -16.33
CA GLU A 132 -19.93 -8.00 -17.77
C GLU A 132 -19.71 -6.56 -18.25
N LYS A 133 -19.39 -5.63 -17.34
CA LYS A 133 -19.15 -4.24 -17.74
C LYS A 133 -17.74 -4.02 -18.25
N GLU A 134 -17.62 -3.14 -19.24
CA GLU A 134 -16.34 -2.61 -19.67
C GLU A 134 -15.72 -1.75 -18.58
N PRO A 135 -14.41 -1.91 -18.28
CA PRO A 135 -13.73 -1.11 -17.25
C PRO A 135 -13.91 0.41 -17.45
N GLU A 136 -13.98 0.88 -18.69
CA GLU A 136 -14.17 2.30 -19.04
C GLU A 136 -15.49 2.89 -18.50
N MET A 137 -16.52 2.06 -18.32
CA MET A 137 -17.84 2.47 -17.80
C MET A 137 -17.87 2.58 -16.27
N LEU A 138 -16.79 2.23 -15.60
CA LEU A 138 -16.71 2.26 -14.14
C LEU A 138 -16.20 3.61 -13.63
N SER A 139 -16.69 4.03 -12.45
CA SER A 139 -16.07 5.16 -11.72
C SER A 139 -14.67 4.81 -11.26
N GLY A 140 -13.82 5.81 -10.97
CA GLY A 140 -12.45 5.59 -10.48
C GLY A 140 -12.39 4.68 -9.24
N GLY A 141 -13.30 4.86 -8.27
CA GLY A 141 -13.39 4.00 -7.10
C GLY A 141 -13.84 2.56 -7.41
N GLN A 142 -14.72 2.39 -8.41
CA GLN A 142 -15.10 1.06 -8.89
C GLN A 142 -13.93 0.37 -9.60
N LYS A 143 -13.23 1.09 -10.48
CA LYS A 143 -12.01 0.60 -11.14
C LYS A 143 -10.97 0.13 -10.12
N GLN A 144 -10.74 0.93 -9.08
CA GLN A 144 -9.79 0.59 -8.04
C GLN A 144 -10.19 -0.67 -7.26
N ARG A 145 -11.49 -0.84 -6.97
CA ARG A 145 -12.00 -2.07 -6.34
C ARG A 145 -11.84 -3.29 -7.24
N VAL A 146 -12.07 -3.15 -8.54
CA VAL A 146 -11.82 -4.24 -9.51
C VAL A 146 -10.33 -4.59 -9.56
N ALA A 147 -9.45 -3.59 -9.61
CA ALA A 147 -8.00 -3.80 -9.56
C ALA A 147 -7.58 -4.58 -8.29
N ILE A 148 -8.14 -4.24 -7.14
CA ILE A 148 -7.92 -4.98 -5.88
C ILE A 148 -8.43 -6.42 -5.99
N ALA A 149 -9.63 -6.64 -6.56
CA ALA A 149 -10.17 -7.99 -6.77
C ALA A 149 -9.27 -8.84 -7.66
N GLY A 150 -8.77 -8.26 -8.76
CA GLY A 150 -7.84 -8.94 -9.68
C GLY A 150 -6.54 -9.34 -8.99
N VAL A 151 -5.99 -8.47 -8.15
CA VAL A 151 -4.79 -8.80 -7.37
C VAL A 151 -5.07 -9.89 -6.34
N LEU A 152 -6.20 -9.82 -5.63
CA LEU A 152 -6.58 -10.83 -4.63
C LEU A 152 -6.86 -12.19 -5.24
N ALA A 153 -7.42 -12.23 -6.44
CA ALA A 153 -7.69 -13.48 -7.17
C ALA A 153 -6.40 -14.30 -7.42
N LEU A 154 -5.26 -13.63 -7.49
CA LEU A 154 -3.94 -14.26 -7.64
C LEU A 154 -3.38 -14.82 -6.32
N ASN A 155 -4.10 -14.65 -5.21
CA ASN A 155 -3.74 -15.13 -3.87
C ASN A 155 -2.30 -14.77 -3.44
N PRO A 156 -1.92 -13.48 -3.44
CA PRO A 156 -0.58 -13.05 -3.07
C PRO A 156 -0.35 -13.09 -1.56
N ASP A 157 0.91 -13.23 -1.13
CA ASP A 157 1.33 -13.07 0.28
C ASP A 157 1.54 -11.60 0.67
N VAL A 158 1.82 -10.75 -0.32
CA VAL A 158 2.04 -9.30 -0.17
C VAL A 158 1.21 -8.54 -1.19
N ILE A 159 0.53 -7.48 -0.76
CA ILE A 159 -0.06 -6.49 -1.67
C ILE A 159 0.59 -5.13 -1.44
N ILE A 160 1.10 -4.53 -2.53
CA ILE A 160 1.63 -3.18 -2.54
C ILE A 160 0.57 -2.27 -3.15
N PHE A 161 0.14 -1.24 -2.42
CA PHE A 161 -0.72 -0.16 -2.90
C PHE A 161 0.18 1.05 -3.21
N ASP A 162 0.41 1.33 -4.50
CA ASP A 162 1.22 2.48 -4.92
C ASP A 162 0.30 3.68 -5.19
N GLU A 163 0.08 4.50 -4.16
CA GLU A 163 -0.83 5.67 -4.16
C GLU A 163 -2.26 5.33 -4.64
N ALA A 164 -2.74 4.13 -4.33
CA ALA A 164 -3.98 3.57 -4.87
C ALA A 164 -5.25 4.39 -4.55
N THR A 165 -5.20 5.30 -3.61
CA THR A 165 -6.33 6.16 -3.21
C THR A 165 -6.21 7.61 -3.70
N SER A 166 -5.06 8.02 -4.23
CA SER A 166 -4.74 9.42 -4.52
C SER A 166 -5.64 10.09 -5.57
N MET A 167 -6.16 9.31 -6.52
CA MET A 167 -7.05 9.80 -7.59
C MET A 167 -8.54 9.73 -7.23
N LEU A 168 -8.88 9.29 -6.01
CA LEU A 168 -10.25 9.12 -5.58
C LEU A 168 -10.76 10.35 -4.82
N ASP A 169 -12.06 10.57 -4.90
CA ASP A 169 -12.76 11.51 -4.04
C ASP A 169 -12.75 11.04 -2.57
N PRO A 170 -13.11 11.89 -1.60
CA PRO A 170 -13.06 11.52 -0.18
C PRO A 170 -13.92 10.31 0.19
N VAL A 171 -15.03 10.08 -0.51
CA VAL A 171 -15.91 8.92 -0.28
C VAL A 171 -15.24 7.65 -0.79
N GLY A 172 -14.74 7.69 -2.04
CA GLY A 172 -14.02 6.57 -2.64
C GLY A 172 -12.77 6.16 -1.84
N ARG A 173 -12.02 7.13 -1.28
CA ARG A 173 -10.89 6.83 -0.39
C ARG A 173 -11.33 6.05 0.85
N LYS A 174 -12.38 6.49 1.53
CA LYS A 174 -12.93 5.78 2.70
C LYS A 174 -13.38 4.37 2.35
N ASP A 175 -14.02 4.19 1.19
CA ASP A 175 -14.49 2.89 0.72
C ASP A 175 -13.34 1.92 0.46
N ILE A 176 -12.28 2.38 -0.22
CA ILE A 176 -11.08 1.57 -0.46
C ILE A 176 -10.38 1.24 0.86
N HIS A 177 -10.26 2.25 1.74
CA HIS A 177 -9.67 2.05 3.06
C HIS A 177 -10.41 0.97 3.86
N HIS A 178 -11.74 1.07 3.89
CA HIS A 178 -12.60 0.07 4.54
C HIS A 178 -12.44 -1.33 3.92
N THR A 179 -12.28 -1.38 2.60
CA THR A 179 -11.99 -2.63 1.88
C THR A 179 -10.65 -3.23 2.34
N ILE A 180 -9.59 -2.42 2.43
CA ILE A 180 -8.27 -2.86 2.90
C ILE A 180 -8.32 -3.40 4.34
N VAL A 181 -9.01 -2.69 5.24
CA VAL A 181 -9.20 -3.14 6.63
C VAL A 181 -9.91 -4.49 6.70
N LYS A 182 -11.02 -4.64 5.99
CA LYS A 182 -11.78 -5.91 5.93
C LYS A 182 -10.95 -7.06 5.35
N LEU A 183 -10.13 -6.78 4.32
CA LEU A 183 -9.27 -7.79 3.73
C LEU A 183 -8.24 -8.31 4.74
N ARG A 184 -7.67 -7.39 5.53
CA ARG A 184 -6.73 -7.72 6.59
C ARG A 184 -7.37 -8.58 7.70
N GLU A 185 -8.58 -8.21 8.14
CA GLU A 185 -9.32 -8.97 9.15
C GLU A 185 -9.60 -10.41 8.70
N LYS A 186 -9.93 -10.60 7.41
CA LYS A 186 -10.20 -11.93 6.83
C LYS A 186 -8.94 -12.75 6.57
N ASN A 187 -7.81 -12.07 6.30
CA ASN A 187 -6.56 -12.70 5.91
C ASN A 187 -5.41 -12.22 6.81
N PRO A 188 -5.30 -12.70 8.07
CA PRO A 188 -4.29 -12.22 9.03
C PRO A 188 -2.84 -12.43 8.60
N ASN A 189 -2.58 -13.35 7.68
CA ASN A 189 -1.24 -13.62 7.14
C ASN A 189 -0.87 -12.73 5.96
N LEU A 190 -1.84 -12.03 5.35
CA LEU A 190 -1.62 -11.13 4.24
C LEU A 190 -0.84 -9.90 4.71
N THR A 191 0.27 -9.64 4.05
CA THR A 191 1.09 -8.46 4.31
C THR A 191 0.69 -7.32 3.38
N LEU A 192 0.48 -6.14 3.93
CA LEU A 192 0.10 -4.96 3.16
C LEU A 192 1.21 -3.92 3.22
N ILE A 193 1.50 -3.29 2.09
CA ILE A 193 2.43 -2.17 1.98
C ILE A 193 1.71 -1.05 1.25
N SER A 194 1.34 0.03 1.94
CA SER A 194 0.79 1.22 1.32
C SER A 194 1.88 2.26 1.10
N ILE A 195 2.02 2.70 -0.13
CA ILE A 195 2.83 3.86 -0.49
C ILE A 195 1.86 5.01 -0.67
N THR A 196 1.94 6.00 0.22
CA THR A 196 0.96 7.07 0.26
C THR A 196 1.59 8.39 0.69
N HIS A 197 0.97 9.49 0.30
CA HIS A 197 1.20 10.81 0.88
C HIS A 197 0.07 11.22 1.84
N ASP A 198 -0.97 10.38 1.96
CA ASP A 198 -2.06 10.59 2.90
C ASP A 198 -1.64 10.13 4.30
N ILE A 199 -1.47 11.10 5.19
CA ILE A 199 -1.00 10.84 6.54
C ILE A 199 -2.05 10.09 7.38
N GLU A 200 -3.33 10.35 7.17
CA GLU A 200 -4.41 9.69 7.89
C GLU A 200 -4.46 8.19 7.53
N GLU A 201 -4.24 7.85 6.26
CA GLU A 201 -4.08 6.47 5.81
C GLU A 201 -2.86 5.82 6.45
N ALA A 202 -1.70 6.50 6.41
CA ALA A 202 -0.45 5.97 6.91
C ALA A 202 -0.51 5.61 8.41
N PHE A 203 -1.20 6.42 9.19
CA PHE A 203 -1.30 6.22 10.64
C PHE A 203 -2.27 5.10 11.07
N GLN A 204 -2.88 4.41 10.10
CA GLN A 204 -3.67 3.20 10.35
C GLN A 204 -2.84 1.91 10.16
N SER A 205 -1.60 2.02 9.71
CA SER A 205 -0.68 0.89 9.58
C SER A 205 -0.07 0.47 10.94
N ASP A 206 0.54 -0.71 10.98
CA ASP A 206 1.26 -1.19 12.16
C ASP A 206 2.63 -0.53 12.30
N GLU A 207 3.28 -0.24 11.16
CA GLU A 207 4.57 0.43 11.10
C GLU A 207 4.62 1.42 9.93
N ILE A 208 5.29 2.54 10.16
CA ILE A 208 5.51 3.58 9.16
C ILE A 208 7.00 3.68 8.85
N ILE A 209 7.32 3.76 7.56
CA ILE A 209 8.66 4.07 7.04
C ILE A 209 8.59 5.46 6.39
N VAL A 210 9.33 6.41 6.91
CA VAL A 210 9.40 7.76 6.38
C VAL A 210 10.63 7.89 5.48
N LEU A 211 10.41 8.20 4.20
CA LEU A 211 11.48 8.45 3.23
C LEU A 211 11.66 9.96 3.01
N GLU A 212 12.90 10.42 3.13
CA GLU A 212 13.32 11.78 2.81
C GLU A 212 14.57 11.74 1.94
N HIS A 213 14.51 12.38 0.77
CA HIS A 213 15.65 12.46 -0.16
C HIS A 213 16.37 11.12 -0.41
N GLY A 214 15.58 10.06 -0.59
CA GLY A 214 16.10 8.72 -0.88
C GLY A 214 16.64 7.96 0.33
N LYS A 215 16.51 8.47 1.55
CA LYS A 215 16.95 7.83 2.79
C LYS A 215 15.78 7.57 3.73
N ILE A 216 15.94 6.61 4.64
CA ILE A 216 15.00 6.44 5.74
C ILE A 216 15.27 7.53 6.78
N PHE A 217 14.30 8.45 6.92
CA PHE A 217 14.31 9.48 7.93
C PHE A 217 13.88 8.92 9.31
N ALA A 218 12.84 8.11 9.31
CA ALA A 218 12.33 7.45 10.51
C ALA A 218 11.64 6.14 10.13
N LYS A 219 11.65 5.18 11.05
CA LYS A 219 10.85 3.95 11.00
C LYS A 219 10.35 3.64 12.40
N GLY A 220 9.11 3.20 12.53
CA GLY A 220 8.52 2.80 13.81
C GLY A 220 7.00 2.71 13.75
N LYS A 221 6.39 2.47 14.91
CA LYS A 221 4.93 2.51 15.06
C LYS A 221 4.40 3.93 14.86
N PRO A 222 3.12 4.10 14.52
CA PRO A 222 2.51 5.41 14.36
C PRO A 222 2.79 6.36 15.55
N GLU A 223 2.69 5.87 16.77
CA GLU A 223 2.94 6.66 17.97
C GLU A 223 4.39 7.17 18.07
N GLU A 224 5.38 6.31 17.75
CA GLU A 224 6.81 6.65 17.73
C GLU A 224 7.14 7.68 16.63
N ILE A 225 6.43 7.61 15.50
CA ILE A 225 6.56 8.58 14.41
C ILE A 225 5.97 9.94 14.83
N LEU A 226 4.86 9.96 15.60
CA LEU A 226 4.26 11.18 16.13
C LEU A 226 5.17 11.90 17.14
N GLU A 227 6.01 11.19 17.87
CA GLU A 227 7.01 11.84 18.75
C GLU A 227 7.95 12.77 17.97
N LYS A 228 8.11 12.53 16.65
CA LYS A 228 8.90 13.34 15.72
C LYS A 228 8.06 14.33 14.90
N ALA A 229 6.86 14.69 15.38
CA ALA A 229 5.91 15.54 14.66
C ALA A 229 6.52 16.88 14.16
N ALA A 230 7.35 17.53 14.99
CA ALA A 230 8.03 18.75 14.60
C ALA A 230 9.02 18.54 13.45
N ASP A 231 9.74 17.42 13.44
CA ASP A 231 10.67 17.05 12.39
C ASP A 231 9.93 16.66 11.11
N LEU A 232 8.79 15.93 11.21
CA LEU A 232 7.92 15.62 10.07
C LEU A 232 7.44 16.90 9.38
N LYS A 233 6.96 17.87 10.15
CA LYS A 233 6.54 19.19 9.62
C LYS A 233 7.70 19.92 8.94
N ARG A 234 8.91 19.84 9.50
CA ARG A 234 10.12 20.45 8.90
C ARG A 234 10.47 19.87 7.53
N ILE A 235 10.25 18.57 7.33
CA ILE A 235 10.47 17.91 6.03
C ILE A 235 9.25 17.96 5.11
N GLY A 236 8.24 18.79 5.41
CA GLY A 236 7.07 19.01 4.58
C GLY A 236 6.00 17.92 4.66
N LEU A 237 6.04 17.07 5.68
CA LEU A 237 4.98 16.11 5.96
C LEU A 237 4.04 16.66 7.03
N ASN A 238 2.75 16.48 6.82
CA ASN A 238 1.74 16.80 7.82
C ASN A 238 1.73 15.75 8.94
N VAL A 239 0.96 16.02 9.98
CA VAL A 239 0.60 15.07 11.03
C VAL A 239 -0.91 14.88 11.04
N PRO A 240 -1.45 13.78 11.59
CA PRO A 240 -2.88 13.57 11.66
C PRO A 240 -3.61 14.74 12.33
N PHE A 241 -4.78 15.08 11.80
CA PHE A 241 -5.60 16.19 12.32
C PHE A 241 -5.88 16.06 13.83
N LEU A 242 -6.21 14.86 14.27
CA LEU A 242 -6.48 14.62 15.71
C LEU A 242 -5.24 14.84 16.59
N TYR A 243 -4.05 14.63 16.04
CA TYR A 243 -2.81 14.97 16.77
C TYR A 243 -2.64 16.47 16.91
N GLU A 244 -2.94 17.24 15.85
CA GLU A 244 -2.90 18.72 15.92
C GLU A 244 -3.91 19.26 16.94
N VAL A 245 -5.13 18.68 16.95
CA VAL A 245 -6.14 19.02 17.98
C VAL A 245 -5.62 18.73 19.37
N LYS A 246 -4.99 17.57 19.60
CA LYS A 246 -4.38 17.22 20.90
C LYS A 246 -3.32 18.24 21.33
N GLU A 247 -2.41 18.60 20.42
CA GLU A 247 -1.38 19.60 20.71
C GLU A 247 -2.00 20.94 21.11
N GLU A 248 -3.03 21.39 20.37
CA GLU A 248 -3.68 22.67 20.62
C GLU A 248 -4.46 22.66 21.96
N LEU A 249 -5.14 21.56 22.28
CA LEU A 249 -5.78 21.39 23.59
C LEU A 249 -4.76 21.39 24.73
N SER A 250 -3.62 20.72 24.53
CA SER A 250 -2.54 20.70 25.52
C SER A 250 -1.96 22.10 25.81
N LYS A 251 -1.79 22.94 24.79
CA LYS A 251 -1.36 24.34 24.92
C LYS A 251 -2.34 25.18 25.74
N ARG A 252 -3.64 24.82 25.71
CA ARG A 252 -4.70 25.46 26.51
C ARG A 252 -4.90 24.84 27.88
N GLY A 253 -4.01 23.93 28.32
CA GLY A 253 -4.07 23.30 29.62
C GLY A 253 -5.07 22.14 29.73
N ILE A 254 -5.68 21.72 28.63
CA ILE A 254 -6.60 20.58 28.58
C ILE A 254 -5.78 19.32 28.34
N LYS A 255 -5.72 18.44 29.33
CA LYS A 255 -5.01 17.16 29.21
C LYS A 255 -5.85 16.14 28.46
N VAL A 256 -5.31 15.64 27.33
CA VAL A 256 -5.82 14.49 26.60
C VAL A 256 -4.71 13.45 26.60
N ASN A 257 -4.94 12.28 27.18
CA ASN A 257 -3.90 11.28 27.39
C ASN A 257 -3.44 10.68 26.05
N GLU A 258 -4.38 10.23 25.22
CA GLU A 258 -4.09 9.67 23.90
C GLU A 258 -4.87 10.41 22.80
N TYR A 259 -4.31 10.48 21.59
CA TYR A 259 -5.05 11.07 20.46
C TYR A 259 -6.28 10.23 20.07
N LYS A 260 -6.26 8.92 20.33
CA LYS A 260 -7.41 8.00 20.18
C LYS A 260 -8.58 8.36 21.09
N ASP A 261 -8.33 9.02 22.22
CA ASP A 261 -9.39 9.52 23.11
C ASP A 261 -10.21 10.62 22.42
N ILE A 262 -9.56 11.47 21.62
CA ILE A 262 -10.23 12.51 20.84
C ILE A 262 -11.10 11.87 19.76
N GLN A 263 -10.61 10.85 19.09
CA GLN A 263 -11.38 10.10 18.08
C GLN A 263 -12.65 9.51 18.74
N ARG A 264 -12.51 8.87 19.89
CA ARG A 264 -13.64 8.31 20.64
C ARG A 264 -14.65 9.39 21.04
N MET A 265 -14.18 10.55 21.53
CA MET A 265 -15.04 11.69 21.87
C MET A 265 -15.79 12.26 20.67
N VAL A 266 -15.17 12.29 19.49
CA VAL A 266 -15.81 12.71 18.22
C VAL A 266 -16.85 11.69 17.81
N ASP A 267 -16.50 10.41 17.80
CA ASP A 267 -17.39 9.31 17.40
C ASP A 267 -18.63 9.19 18.31
N GLU A 268 -18.48 9.49 19.61
CA GLU A 268 -19.61 9.51 20.57
C GLU A 268 -20.53 10.70 20.43
N ARG A 269 -20.03 11.85 19.93
CA ARG A 269 -20.82 13.08 19.75
C ARG A 269 -21.42 13.26 18.36
N CYS A 270 -20.91 12.51 17.37
CA CYS A 270 -21.41 12.55 15.99
C CYS A 270 -22.39 11.41 15.67
N LYS A 271 -22.81 10.65 16.68
CA LYS A 271 -23.94 9.72 16.63
C LYS A 271 -25.22 10.45 17.04
#